data_d43b4799661923a0a6ab0e6c08c94efb
#
_entry.id   d43b4799661923a0a6ab0e6c08c94efb
#
_cell.length_a   1.000
_cell.length_b   1.000
_cell.length_c   1.000
_cell.angle_alpha   90.00
_cell.angle_beta   90.00
_cell.angle_gamma   90.00
#
_symmetry.space_group_name_H-M   'P 1'
#
loop_
_entity.id
_entity.type
_entity.pdbx_description
1 polymer ?
#
loop_
_entity_poly.entity_id
_entity_poly.type
_entity_poly.pdbx_seq_one_letter_code
_entity_poly.pdbx_strand_id
1 'polypeptide(L)'
;VSRIGAAELRDAALDPGSFRSWDSAPLDVGPDEAYTRELEEARAKSGFDEAVLTGEGTIFGRRVAVVACEFDFLAGSIGVAAAERVTAAIERATAERLPLLASPSSGGTRMQEGTVAFLQMVKIAAAVTQHKRAHLPYLVYLRHPTTGGVFASWGSLGHITAAQPGALIGFLGPRVYEQLYGEPFPAGVQTAENLLRHGVIDAVVGLDALRPTLNRALTVISDQPGEPPDALPDESIPDVPAWESVIASRRPDRPGVSWLLREGATDRVLLSGTHGDAATTALALARFGGQPAVVVGQQRVVGGVVGPAALREARRGMALAAGLRLPLVLVIDTAGPALSAEAEQDGLAGEIARCLSELVMLDTPTVSVLLGQGSGGPALAMVPADRVLAAQHGWLAPLPPEGASAIVFRDTDHAPELAAAQGVRSADLLRNGIVDAIVPEYPDAADEPVEFARRLSTAIAREIHDLREQPSEQRYAARLARYRRIGLPG
;
A
#
# COMPACT_ATOMS: atom_id res chain seq x y z
N VAL A 1 -6.54 -16.29 -21.98
CA VAL A 1 -5.41 -16.26 -21.03
C VAL A 1 -5.05 -17.71 -20.71
N SER A 2 -3.77 -18.06 -20.82
CA SER A 2 -3.28 -19.38 -20.45
C SER A 2 -3.32 -19.56 -18.93
N ARG A 3 -3.64 -20.77 -18.48
CA ARG A 3 -3.50 -21.12 -17.06
C ARG A 3 -2.02 -21.36 -16.73
N ILE A 4 -1.64 -20.86 -15.59
CA ILE A 4 -0.32 -21.12 -15.00
C ILE A 4 -0.52 -22.21 -13.92
N GLY A 5 0.13 -23.37 -14.05
CA GLY A 5 0.06 -24.44 -13.06
C GLY A 5 0.83 -24.11 -11.77
N ALA A 6 0.60 -24.87 -10.71
CA ALA A 6 1.29 -24.66 -9.42
C ALA A 6 2.79 -24.86 -9.53
N ALA A 7 3.24 -25.87 -10.29
CA ALA A 7 4.66 -26.13 -10.52
C ALA A 7 5.31 -25.01 -11.35
N GLU A 8 4.66 -24.54 -12.40
CA GLU A 8 5.13 -23.44 -13.24
C GLU A 8 5.31 -22.15 -12.43
N LEU A 9 4.32 -21.82 -11.59
CA LEU A 9 4.42 -20.68 -10.69
C LEU A 9 5.59 -20.81 -9.73
N ARG A 10 5.73 -21.98 -9.07
CA ARG A 10 6.83 -22.27 -8.16
C ARG A 10 8.19 -22.02 -8.83
N ASP A 11 8.37 -22.55 -10.01
CA ASP A 11 9.65 -22.47 -10.73
C ASP A 11 9.95 -21.05 -11.25
N ALA A 12 8.91 -20.26 -11.53
CA ALA A 12 9.06 -18.87 -11.91
C ALA A 12 9.32 -17.95 -10.71
N ALA A 13 8.68 -18.22 -9.58
CA ALA A 13 8.75 -17.36 -8.39
C ALA A 13 10.01 -17.61 -7.55
N LEU A 14 10.49 -18.85 -7.49
CA LEU A 14 11.59 -19.24 -6.63
C LEU A 14 12.92 -19.39 -7.39
N ASP A 15 14.01 -19.35 -6.65
CA ASP A 15 15.33 -19.66 -7.18
C ASP A 15 15.40 -21.13 -7.64
N PRO A 16 16.05 -21.43 -8.77
CA PRO A 16 16.12 -22.79 -9.29
C PRO A 16 16.64 -23.78 -8.26
N GLY A 17 15.92 -24.91 -8.08
CA GLY A 17 16.31 -26.00 -7.19
C GLY A 17 16.18 -25.71 -5.69
N SER A 18 15.65 -24.55 -5.29
CA SER A 18 15.52 -24.18 -3.88
C SER A 18 14.27 -24.73 -3.21
N PHE A 19 13.27 -25.16 -3.98
CA PHE A 19 11.98 -25.58 -3.44
C PHE A 19 12.09 -26.88 -2.62
N ARG A 20 11.45 -26.85 -1.44
CA ARG A 20 11.25 -28.01 -0.56
C ARG A 20 9.76 -28.09 -0.21
N SER A 21 9.14 -29.20 -0.59
CA SER A 21 7.72 -29.42 -0.29
C SER A 21 7.50 -29.61 1.21
N TRP A 22 6.36 -29.09 1.68
CA TRP A 22 5.80 -29.33 3.00
C TRP A 22 4.56 -30.24 2.93
N ASP A 23 4.20 -30.68 1.72
CA ASP A 23 3.00 -31.50 1.52
C ASP A 23 3.15 -32.85 2.21
N SER A 24 2.14 -33.22 2.95
CA SER A 24 1.89 -34.54 3.50
C SER A 24 0.73 -35.21 2.76
N ALA A 25 0.54 -36.51 2.96
CA ALA A 25 -0.60 -37.20 2.41
C ALA A 25 -1.92 -36.47 2.76
N PRO A 26 -2.84 -36.27 1.79
CA PRO A 26 -4.11 -35.62 2.05
C PRO A 26 -4.91 -36.34 3.14
N LEU A 27 -5.64 -35.58 3.96
CA LEU A 27 -6.55 -36.16 4.93
C LEU A 27 -7.64 -36.99 4.22
N ASP A 28 -7.96 -38.15 4.80
CA ASP A 28 -9.11 -38.93 4.37
C ASP A 28 -10.40 -38.26 4.89
N VAL A 29 -11.19 -37.75 3.94
CA VAL A 29 -12.46 -37.10 4.24
C VAL A 29 -13.68 -38.05 4.13
N GLY A 30 -13.43 -39.35 3.96
CA GLY A 30 -14.48 -40.35 3.80
C GLY A 30 -15.32 -40.15 2.55
N PRO A 31 -14.73 -39.96 1.36
CA PRO A 31 -15.47 -39.72 0.13
C PRO A 31 -16.34 -40.91 -0.25
N ASP A 32 -17.51 -40.65 -0.83
CA ASP A 32 -18.33 -41.71 -1.47
C ASP A 32 -17.63 -42.24 -2.75
N GLU A 33 -18.23 -43.27 -3.37
CA GLU A 33 -17.62 -43.88 -4.57
C GLU A 33 -17.54 -42.93 -5.77
N ALA A 34 -18.48 -41.99 -5.91
CA ALA A 34 -18.46 -41.01 -6.99
C ALA A 34 -17.35 -40.00 -6.80
N TYR A 35 -17.25 -39.45 -5.60
CA TYR A 35 -16.23 -38.49 -5.25
C TYR A 35 -14.82 -39.10 -5.23
N THR A 36 -14.69 -40.37 -4.81
CA THR A 36 -13.44 -41.10 -4.89
C THR A 36 -12.93 -41.18 -6.33
N ARG A 37 -13.81 -41.51 -7.29
CA ARG A 37 -13.43 -41.53 -8.71
C ARG A 37 -12.99 -40.16 -9.24
N GLU A 38 -13.72 -39.10 -8.88
CA GLU A 38 -13.34 -37.73 -9.25
C GLU A 38 -11.96 -37.36 -8.71
N LEU A 39 -11.63 -37.74 -7.48
CA LEU A 39 -10.30 -37.53 -6.88
C LEU A 39 -9.21 -38.30 -7.62
N GLU A 40 -9.47 -39.57 -8.02
CA GLU A 40 -8.51 -40.38 -8.78
C GLU A 40 -8.25 -39.79 -10.18
N GLU A 41 -9.32 -39.35 -10.86
CA GLU A 41 -9.23 -38.70 -12.17
C GLU A 41 -8.45 -37.36 -12.06
N ALA A 42 -8.71 -36.58 -11.01
CA ALA A 42 -7.99 -35.32 -10.76
C ALA A 42 -6.51 -35.54 -10.51
N ARG A 43 -6.14 -36.56 -9.73
CA ARG A 43 -4.75 -36.96 -9.51
C ARG A 43 -4.05 -37.37 -10.81
N ALA A 44 -4.71 -38.21 -11.61
CA ALA A 44 -4.18 -38.66 -12.89
C ALA A 44 -3.99 -37.51 -13.89
N LYS A 45 -4.92 -36.54 -13.90
CA LYS A 45 -4.89 -35.40 -14.79
C LYS A 45 -3.84 -34.36 -14.39
N SER A 46 -3.79 -33.99 -13.12
CA SER A 46 -2.94 -32.91 -12.62
C SER A 46 -1.51 -33.32 -12.26
N GLY A 47 -1.33 -34.60 -11.91
CA GLY A 47 -0.08 -35.10 -11.32
C GLY A 47 0.12 -34.72 -9.86
N PHE A 48 -0.89 -34.09 -9.24
CA PHE A 48 -0.88 -33.70 -7.81
C PHE A 48 -1.82 -34.63 -7.01
N ASP A 49 -1.55 -34.78 -5.74
CA ASP A 49 -2.35 -35.57 -4.81
C ASP A 49 -3.53 -34.77 -4.20
N GLU A 50 -3.44 -33.44 -4.24
CA GLU A 50 -4.49 -32.49 -3.81
C GLU A 50 -4.38 -31.16 -4.60
N ALA A 51 -5.41 -30.32 -4.54
CA ALA A 51 -5.52 -29.05 -5.26
C ALA A 51 -4.55 -27.95 -4.83
N VAL A 52 -3.68 -28.21 -3.87
CA VAL A 52 -2.77 -27.21 -3.31
C VAL A 52 -1.38 -27.81 -3.12
N LEU A 53 -0.36 -27.10 -3.63
CA LEU A 53 1.06 -27.32 -3.37
C LEU A 53 1.51 -26.36 -2.29
N THR A 54 2.25 -26.86 -1.29
CA THR A 54 2.84 -26.05 -0.23
C THR A 54 4.32 -26.38 -0.02
N GLY A 55 5.07 -25.41 0.44
CA GLY A 55 6.49 -25.60 0.70
C GLY A 55 7.22 -24.31 0.98
N GLU A 56 8.53 -24.39 0.97
CA GLU A 56 9.42 -23.24 1.04
C GLU A 56 10.43 -23.26 -0.11
N GLY A 57 11.00 -22.13 -0.40
CA GLY A 57 12.12 -21.95 -1.29
C GLY A 57 12.83 -20.63 -1.03
N THR A 58 13.65 -20.20 -1.97
CA THR A 58 14.30 -18.90 -1.85
C THR A 58 13.94 -17.99 -3.02
N ILE A 59 13.92 -16.69 -2.76
CA ILE A 59 13.84 -15.62 -3.75
C ILE A 59 15.10 -14.76 -3.58
N PHE A 60 16.04 -14.85 -4.53
CA PHE A 60 17.37 -14.24 -4.42
C PHE A 60 18.04 -14.58 -3.06
N GLY A 61 18.01 -15.86 -2.68
CA GLY A 61 18.57 -16.38 -1.44
C GLY A 61 17.73 -16.16 -0.18
N ARG A 62 16.66 -15.37 -0.22
CA ARG A 62 15.77 -15.11 0.93
C ARG A 62 14.71 -16.19 1.03
N ARG A 63 14.62 -16.87 2.19
CA ARG A 63 13.60 -17.90 2.44
C ARG A 63 12.18 -17.33 2.36
N VAL A 64 11.31 -18.04 1.65
CA VAL A 64 9.89 -17.67 1.46
C VAL A 64 9.06 -18.93 1.48
N ALA A 65 7.96 -18.94 2.21
CA ALA A 65 6.94 -19.97 2.15
C ALA A 65 6.03 -19.74 0.93
N VAL A 66 5.54 -20.81 0.32
CA VAL A 66 4.68 -20.77 -0.86
C VAL A 66 3.46 -21.66 -0.66
N VAL A 67 2.30 -21.13 -1.02
CA VAL A 67 1.01 -21.85 -1.13
C VAL A 67 0.45 -21.58 -2.51
N ALA A 68 0.30 -22.60 -3.35
CA ALA A 68 -0.18 -22.44 -4.72
C ALA A 68 -1.28 -23.46 -5.05
N CYS A 69 -2.42 -22.99 -5.58
CA CYS A 69 -3.47 -23.88 -6.06
C CYS A 69 -3.08 -24.53 -7.40
N GLU A 70 -3.48 -25.78 -7.59
CA GLU A 70 -3.45 -26.47 -8.88
C GLU A 70 -4.87 -26.54 -9.47
N PHE A 71 -5.10 -25.79 -10.53
CA PHE A 71 -6.46 -25.68 -11.11
C PHE A 71 -6.92 -26.99 -11.78
N ASP A 72 -6.00 -27.76 -12.33
CA ASP A 72 -6.34 -29.03 -12.99
C ASP A 72 -6.77 -30.12 -12.01
N PHE A 73 -6.54 -29.92 -10.71
CA PHE A 73 -7.13 -30.74 -9.64
C PHE A 73 -8.49 -30.15 -9.21
N LEU A 74 -9.59 -30.73 -9.69
CA LEU A 74 -10.96 -30.32 -9.37
C LEU A 74 -11.19 -28.79 -9.42
N ALA A 75 -10.71 -28.15 -10.49
CA ALA A 75 -10.76 -26.70 -10.69
C ALA A 75 -10.09 -25.88 -9.56
N GLY A 76 -9.07 -26.42 -8.90
CA GLY A 76 -8.39 -25.78 -7.77
C GLY A 76 -9.32 -25.53 -6.57
N SER A 77 -10.42 -26.26 -6.46
CA SER A 77 -11.41 -26.06 -5.40
C SER A 77 -10.87 -26.51 -4.04
N ILE A 78 -11.25 -25.80 -2.99
CA ILE A 78 -10.78 -26.03 -1.64
C ILE A 78 -11.78 -26.88 -0.87
N GLY A 79 -11.39 -28.13 -0.58
CA GLY A 79 -12.03 -29.02 0.38
C GLY A 79 -11.31 -29.03 1.72
N VAL A 80 -11.70 -29.95 2.61
CA VAL A 80 -11.12 -30.07 3.97
C VAL A 80 -9.63 -30.41 3.90
N ALA A 81 -9.23 -31.38 3.07
CA ALA A 81 -7.82 -31.79 2.95
C ALA A 81 -6.95 -30.67 2.38
N ALA A 82 -7.41 -29.99 1.32
CA ALA A 82 -6.71 -28.83 0.77
C ALA A 82 -6.59 -27.69 1.79
N ALA A 83 -7.66 -27.37 2.49
CA ALA A 83 -7.70 -26.31 3.48
C ALA A 83 -6.79 -26.60 4.68
N GLU A 84 -6.70 -27.85 5.13
CA GLU A 84 -5.78 -28.26 6.19
C GLU A 84 -4.32 -28.04 5.75
N ARG A 85 -3.98 -28.45 4.52
CA ARG A 85 -2.65 -28.26 3.94
C ARG A 85 -2.28 -26.76 3.87
N VAL A 86 -3.21 -25.91 3.40
CA VAL A 86 -3.02 -24.44 3.37
C VAL A 86 -2.83 -23.89 4.76
N THR A 87 -3.67 -24.28 5.72
CA THR A 87 -3.62 -23.78 7.10
C THR A 87 -2.31 -24.17 7.78
N ALA A 88 -1.93 -25.44 7.72
CA ALA A 88 -0.68 -25.95 8.30
C ALA A 88 0.55 -25.27 7.70
N ALA A 89 0.56 -24.99 6.40
CA ALA A 89 1.63 -24.25 5.75
C ALA A 89 1.74 -22.79 6.24
N ILE A 90 0.60 -22.10 6.41
CA ILE A 90 0.57 -20.74 6.94
C ILE A 90 1.04 -20.72 8.40
N GLU A 91 0.58 -21.65 9.23
CA GLU A 91 1.00 -21.78 10.62
C GLU A 91 2.49 -22.05 10.73
N ARG A 92 3.03 -22.94 9.90
CA ARG A 92 4.47 -23.22 9.82
C ARG A 92 5.26 -21.99 9.37
N ALA A 93 4.83 -21.31 8.33
CA ALA A 93 5.46 -20.06 7.88
C ALA A 93 5.47 -19.00 9.00
N THR A 94 4.40 -18.93 9.80
CA THR A 94 4.31 -18.03 10.95
C THR A 94 5.30 -18.44 12.05
N ALA A 95 5.37 -19.70 12.40
CA ALA A 95 6.27 -20.23 13.43
C ALA A 95 7.75 -20.04 13.03
N GLU A 96 8.08 -20.27 11.76
CA GLU A 96 9.43 -20.08 11.21
C GLU A 96 9.73 -18.63 10.80
N ARG A 97 8.76 -17.71 11.00
CA ARG A 97 8.87 -16.28 10.68
C ARG A 97 9.24 -16.00 9.21
N LEU A 98 8.65 -16.73 8.29
CA LEU A 98 8.88 -16.60 6.86
C LEU A 98 7.86 -15.64 6.21
N PRO A 99 8.26 -14.83 5.24
CA PRO A 99 7.33 -14.26 4.28
C PRO A 99 6.54 -15.36 3.58
N LEU A 100 5.29 -15.12 3.25
CA LEU A 100 4.42 -16.07 2.58
C LEU A 100 3.94 -15.53 1.23
N LEU A 101 4.18 -16.28 0.16
CA LEU A 101 3.59 -16.09 -1.15
C LEU A 101 2.40 -17.05 -1.30
N ALA A 102 1.21 -16.50 -1.38
CA ALA A 102 -0.01 -17.23 -1.68
C ALA A 102 -0.41 -16.99 -3.14
N SER A 103 -0.63 -18.06 -3.90
CA SER A 103 -1.01 -17.93 -5.30
C SER A 103 -2.22 -18.82 -5.62
N PRO A 104 -3.44 -18.29 -5.43
CA PRO A 104 -4.64 -19.00 -5.79
C PRO A 104 -4.84 -19.04 -7.31
N SER A 105 -5.42 -20.16 -7.76
CA SER A 105 -6.10 -20.36 -9.03
C SER A 105 -7.20 -21.36 -8.76
N SER A 106 -8.46 -20.89 -8.62
CA SER A 106 -9.50 -21.69 -7.99
C SER A 106 -10.90 -21.27 -8.43
N GLY A 107 -11.77 -22.26 -8.58
CA GLY A 107 -13.22 -22.07 -8.71
C GLY A 107 -13.94 -21.80 -7.39
N GLY A 108 -13.25 -21.88 -6.25
CA GLY A 108 -13.82 -21.62 -4.94
C GLY A 108 -13.91 -22.85 -4.03
N THR A 109 -15.06 -23.03 -3.37
CA THR A 109 -15.33 -24.14 -2.45
C THR A 109 -15.54 -25.45 -3.21
N ARG A 110 -15.02 -26.56 -2.69
CA ARG A 110 -15.25 -27.91 -3.22
C ARG A 110 -16.68 -28.38 -2.91
N MET A 111 -17.51 -28.41 -3.93
CA MET A 111 -18.95 -28.64 -3.78
C MET A 111 -19.27 -30.05 -3.29
N GLN A 112 -18.43 -31.05 -3.60
CA GLN A 112 -18.59 -32.44 -3.15
C GLN A 112 -18.56 -32.57 -1.62
N GLU A 113 -17.89 -31.67 -0.92
CA GLU A 113 -17.78 -31.65 0.54
C GLU A 113 -18.76 -30.66 1.20
N GLY A 114 -19.54 -29.93 0.43
CA GLY A 114 -20.66 -29.10 0.88
C GLY A 114 -20.29 -27.99 1.88
N THR A 115 -21.14 -27.82 2.89
CA THR A 115 -21.00 -26.72 3.89
C THR A 115 -19.72 -26.83 4.72
N VAL A 116 -19.22 -28.04 4.96
CA VAL A 116 -17.97 -28.22 5.72
C VAL A 116 -16.78 -27.63 4.96
N ALA A 117 -16.71 -27.85 3.64
CA ALA A 117 -15.70 -27.22 2.79
C ALA A 117 -15.84 -25.69 2.75
N PHE A 118 -17.07 -25.20 2.68
CA PHE A 118 -17.33 -23.76 2.71
C PHE A 118 -16.79 -23.08 3.96
N LEU A 119 -16.96 -23.70 5.13
CA LEU A 119 -16.46 -23.16 6.40
C LEU A 119 -14.93 -23.21 6.53
N GLN A 120 -14.23 -23.98 5.68
CA GLN A 120 -12.75 -23.99 5.70
C GLN A 120 -12.15 -22.62 5.36
N MET A 121 -12.86 -21.75 4.64
CA MET A 121 -12.41 -20.40 4.36
C MET A 121 -12.20 -19.59 5.64
N VAL A 122 -12.99 -19.83 6.68
CA VAL A 122 -12.82 -19.18 8.00
C VAL A 122 -11.51 -19.64 8.66
N LYS A 123 -11.20 -20.94 8.60
CA LYS A 123 -9.97 -21.51 9.15
C LYS A 123 -8.74 -20.92 8.49
N ILE A 124 -8.71 -20.86 7.17
CA ILE A 124 -7.60 -20.26 6.41
C ILE A 124 -7.48 -18.77 6.70
N ALA A 125 -8.59 -18.02 6.71
CA ALA A 125 -8.58 -16.59 7.02
C ALA A 125 -8.04 -16.31 8.43
N ALA A 126 -8.34 -17.18 9.40
CA ALA A 126 -7.80 -17.07 10.76
C ALA A 126 -6.28 -17.25 10.78
N ALA A 127 -5.75 -18.27 10.09
CA ALA A 127 -4.30 -18.49 9.98
C ALA A 127 -3.59 -17.31 9.30
N VAL A 128 -4.13 -16.80 8.18
CA VAL A 128 -3.61 -15.58 7.51
C VAL A 128 -3.61 -14.39 8.45
N THR A 129 -4.68 -14.19 9.21
CA THR A 129 -4.77 -13.08 10.15
C THR A 129 -3.72 -13.18 11.26
N GLN A 130 -3.46 -14.38 11.79
CA GLN A 130 -2.39 -14.60 12.77
C GLN A 130 -1.01 -14.34 12.16
N HIS A 131 -0.77 -14.81 10.95
CA HIS A 131 0.48 -14.54 10.21
C HIS A 131 0.73 -13.01 10.07
N LYS A 132 -0.28 -12.27 9.65
CA LYS A 132 -0.22 -10.81 9.55
C LYS A 132 -0.05 -10.11 10.91
N ARG A 133 -0.69 -10.62 11.98
CA ARG A 133 -0.49 -10.13 13.34
C ARG A 133 0.91 -10.37 13.89
N ALA A 134 1.61 -11.38 13.38
CA ALA A 134 3.04 -11.59 13.65
C ALA A 134 3.94 -10.62 12.86
N HIS A 135 3.36 -9.68 12.12
CA HIS A 135 4.03 -8.70 11.26
C HIS A 135 4.88 -9.34 10.16
N LEU A 136 4.41 -10.46 9.64
CA LEU A 136 5.07 -11.18 8.55
C LEU A 136 4.42 -10.84 7.23
N PRO A 137 5.22 -10.70 6.15
CA PRO A 137 4.68 -10.39 4.83
C PRO A 137 3.77 -11.49 4.31
N TYR A 138 2.57 -11.13 3.91
CA TYR A 138 1.61 -11.97 3.20
C TYR A 138 1.39 -11.36 1.82
N LEU A 139 1.99 -11.96 0.80
CA LEU A 139 1.95 -11.52 -0.60
C LEU A 139 1.03 -12.44 -1.39
N VAL A 140 0.17 -11.88 -2.23
CA VAL A 140 -0.77 -12.66 -3.03
C VAL A 140 -0.51 -12.42 -4.51
N TYR A 141 -0.44 -13.50 -5.28
CA TYR A 141 -0.40 -13.47 -6.74
C TYR A 141 -1.58 -14.25 -7.31
N LEU A 142 -2.61 -13.52 -7.76
CA LEU A 142 -3.85 -14.08 -8.30
C LEU A 142 -3.62 -14.58 -9.74
N ARG A 143 -3.81 -15.88 -9.96
CA ARG A 143 -3.70 -16.50 -11.29
C ARG A 143 -5.08 -16.70 -11.94
N HIS A 144 -5.06 -16.93 -13.24
CA HIS A 144 -6.27 -17.23 -14.01
C HIS A 144 -6.73 -18.68 -13.84
N PRO A 145 -8.03 -18.94 -13.51
CA PRO A 145 -9.00 -18.03 -12.91
C PRO A 145 -8.93 -18.08 -11.37
N THR A 146 -9.33 -17.01 -10.70
CA THR A 146 -9.51 -17.00 -9.24
C THR A 146 -10.89 -16.45 -8.92
N THR A 147 -11.81 -17.29 -8.43
CA THR A 147 -13.20 -16.91 -8.18
C THR A 147 -13.73 -17.44 -6.85
N GLY A 148 -14.93 -17.00 -6.49
CA GLY A 148 -15.71 -17.52 -5.36
C GLY A 148 -15.08 -17.27 -4.00
N GLY A 149 -15.27 -18.22 -3.09
CA GLY A 149 -14.85 -18.12 -1.70
C GLY A 149 -13.37 -17.96 -1.48
N VAL A 150 -12.51 -18.42 -2.40
CA VAL A 150 -11.06 -18.24 -2.33
C VAL A 150 -10.67 -16.78 -2.54
N PHE A 151 -11.24 -16.12 -3.54
CA PHE A 151 -11.03 -14.68 -3.73
C PHE A 151 -11.65 -13.86 -2.60
N ALA A 152 -12.82 -14.24 -2.10
CA ALA A 152 -13.51 -13.57 -0.99
C ALA A 152 -12.90 -13.84 0.40
N SER A 153 -11.79 -14.55 0.47
CA SER A 153 -11.10 -14.86 1.73
C SER A 153 -9.59 -14.62 1.60
N TRP A 154 -8.78 -15.66 1.66
CA TRP A 154 -7.33 -15.55 1.68
C TRP A 154 -6.71 -14.96 0.39
N GLY A 155 -7.39 -15.03 -0.75
CA GLY A 155 -6.97 -14.38 -1.99
C GLY A 155 -7.01 -12.83 -1.95
N SER A 156 -7.79 -12.24 -1.03
CA SER A 156 -7.93 -10.77 -0.90
C SER A 156 -7.31 -10.20 0.38
N LEU A 157 -6.65 -11.02 1.20
CA LEU A 157 -6.07 -10.59 2.47
C LEU A 157 -4.58 -10.19 2.39
N GLY A 158 -4.00 -10.12 1.18
CA GLY A 158 -2.60 -9.74 0.98
C GLY A 158 -2.26 -8.38 1.58
N HIS A 159 -1.04 -8.22 2.10
CA HIS A 159 -0.46 -6.90 2.28
C HIS A 159 -0.24 -6.24 0.90
N ILE A 160 0.15 -7.06 -0.08
CA ILE A 160 0.28 -6.69 -1.48
C ILE A 160 -0.40 -7.80 -2.29
N THR A 161 -1.24 -7.43 -3.23
CA THR A 161 -1.94 -8.34 -4.14
C THR A 161 -1.65 -7.97 -5.58
N ALA A 162 -0.93 -8.84 -6.29
CA ALA A 162 -0.71 -8.73 -7.72
C ALA A 162 -1.51 -9.81 -8.47
N ALA A 163 -1.67 -9.63 -9.77
CA ALA A 163 -2.38 -10.60 -10.61
C ALA A 163 -1.66 -10.87 -11.94
N GLN A 164 -1.92 -12.05 -12.48
CA GLN A 164 -1.53 -12.43 -13.83
C GLN A 164 -2.26 -11.54 -14.87
N PRO A 165 -1.58 -11.04 -15.91
CA PRO A 165 -2.20 -10.27 -16.97
C PRO A 165 -3.40 -10.98 -17.61
N GLY A 166 -4.50 -10.26 -17.78
CA GLY A 166 -5.74 -10.76 -18.36
C GLY A 166 -6.49 -11.81 -17.52
N ALA A 167 -6.04 -12.10 -16.31
CA ALA A 167 -6.67 -13.12 -15.46
C ALA A 167 -8.12 -12.79 -15.17
N LEU A 168 -8.98 -13.82 -15.23
CA LEU A 168 -10.35 -13.76 -14.70
C LEU A 168 -10.28 -13.82 -13.18
N ILE A 169 -10.71 -12.75 -12.54
CA ILE A 169 -10.71 -12.63 -11.08
C ILE A 169 -12.03 -12.00 -10.65
N GLY A 170 -12.75 -12.64 -9.74
CA GLY A 170 -13.99 -12.10 -9.24
C GLY A 170 -14.66 -12.99 -8.21
N PHE A 171 -15.56 -12.43 -7.41
CA PHE A 171 -16.32 -13.24 -6.45
C PHE A 171 -17.32 -14.13 -7.17
N LEU A 172 -18.05 -13.56 -8.12
CA LEU A 172 -19.08 -14.29 -8.86
C LEU A 172 -18.48 -15.07 -10.02
N GLY A 173 -18.73 -16.38 -10.07
CA GLY A 173 -18.35 -17.20 -11.23
C GLY A 173 -19.22 -16.85 -12.44
N PRO A 174 -18.64 -16.54 -13.63
CA PRO A 174 -19.42 -16.14 -14.81
C PRO A 174 -20.48 -17.16 -15.21
N ARG A 175 -20.20 -18.45 -15.10
CA ARG A 175 -21.16 -19.52 -15.40
C ARG A 175 -22.38 -19.54 -14.47
N VAL A 176 -22.15 -19.22 -13.18
CA VAL A 176 -23.24 -19.14 -12.20
C VAL A 176 -24.14 -17.96 -12.51
N TYR A 177 -23.55 -16.82 -12.88
CA TYR A 177 -24.31 -15.64 -13.28
C TYR A 177 -25.18 -15.94 -14.52
N GLU A 178 -24.60 -16.53 -15.56
CA GLU A 178 -25.30 -16.87 -16.79
C GLU A 178 -26.46 -17.84 -16.54
N GLN A 179 -26.28 -18.84 -15.67
CA GLN A 179 -27.34 -19.77 -15.30
C GLN A 179 -28.47 -19.11 -14.50
N LEU A 180 -28.18 -18.15 -13.65
CA LEU A 180 -29.17 -17.48 -12.81
C LEU A 180 -29.93 -16.37 -13.55
N TYR A 181 -29.25 -15.64 -14.44
CA TYR A 181 -29.78 -14.43 -15.07
C TYR A 181 -30.08 -14.61 -16.57
N GLY A 182 -29.61 -15.69 -17.19
CA GLY A 182 -29.88 -16.00 -18.60
C GLY A 182 -29.04 -15.15 -19.58
N GLU A 183 -28.07 -14.40 -19.09
CA GLU A 183 -27.18 -13.55 -19.90
C GLU A 183 -25.73 -13.66 -19.41
N PRO A 184 -24.73 -13.47 -20.27
CA PRO A 184 -23.34 -13.52 -19.86
C PRO A 184 -22.99 -12.34 -18.94
N PHE A 185 -22.07 -12.57 -17.98
CA PHE A 185 -21.56 -11.49 -17.14
C PHE A 185 -20.86 -10.43 -17.99
N PRO A 186 -21.04 -9.13 -17.71
CA PRO A 186 -20.48 -8.05 -18.53
C PRO A 186 -18.97 -8.21 -18.78
N ALA A 187 -18.59 -8.18 -20.04
CA ALA A 187 -17.19 -8.37 -20.47
C ALA A 187 -16.27 -7.28 -19.89
N GLY A 188 -15.06 -7.66 -19.54
CA GLY A 188 -14.03 -6.74 -19.04
C GLY A 188 -14.12 -6.34 -17.57
N VAL A 189 -15.21 -6.68 -16.86
CA VAL A 189 -15.38 -6.33 -15.44
C VAL A 189 -14.45 -7.15 -14.55
N GLN A 190 -14.43 -8.47 -14.74
CA GLN A 190 -13.63 -9.40 -13.91
C GLN A 190 -12.25 -9.67 -14.49
N THR A 191 -11.56 -8.64 -14.98
CA THR A 191 -10.19 -8.75 -15.48
C THR A 191 -9.19 -8.11 -14.51
N ALA A 192 -7.97 -8.65 -14.45
CA ALA A 192 -6.90 -8.14 -13.61
C ALA A 192 -6.68 -6.63 -13.83
N GLU A 193 -6.68 -6.18 -15.09
CA GLU A 193 -6.49 -4.78 -15.47
C GLU A 193 -7.62 -3.87 -14.99
N ASN A 194 -8.87 -4.37 -15.03
CA ASN A 194 -9.99 -3.63 -14.50
C ASN A 194 -9.97 -3.55 -12.99
N LEU A 195 -9.62 -4.64 -12.32
CA LEU A 195 -9.48 -4.67 -10.85
C LEU A 195 -8.34 -3.75 -10.38
N LEU A 196 -7.25 -3.66 -11.14
CA LEU A 196 -6.18 -2.69 -10.89
C LEU A 196 -6.71 -1.25 -10.99
N ARG A 197 -7.45 -0.92 -12.05
CA ARG A 197 -8.05 0.43 -12.22
C ARG A 197 -9.01 0.81 -11.10
N HIS A 198 -9.68 -0.18 -10.49
CA HIS A 198 -10.58 0.02 -9.36
C HIS A 198 -9.90 -0.16 -7.99
N GLY A 199 -8.58 -0.37 -7.95
CA GLY A 199 -7.81 -0.51 -6.71
C GLY A 199 -8.14 -1.75 -5.88
N VAL A 200 -8.70 -2.76 -6.50
CA VAL A 200 -8.95 -4.05 -5.85
C VAL A 200 -7.65 -4.84 -5.69
N ILE A 201 -6.70 -4.64 -6.61
CA ILE A 201 -5.36 -5.22 -6.57
C ILE A 201 -4.29 -4.13 -6.79
N ASP A 202 -3.03 -4.43 -6.44
CA ASP A 202 -1.93 -3.49 -6.45
C ASP A 202 -1.16 -3.43 -7.77
N ALA A 203 -1.10 -4.54 -8.48
CA ALA A 203 -0.31 -4.64 -9.71
C ALA A 203 -0.82 -5.75 -10.63
N VAL A 204 -0.57 -5.59 -11.92
CA VAL A 204 -0.64 -6.67 -12.91
C VAL A 204 0.79 -7.00 -13.32
N VAL A 205 1.23 -8.25 -13.10
CA VAL A 205 2.63 -8.67 -13.25
C VAL A 205 2.68 -9.95 -14.07
N GLY A 206 3.45 -9.96 -15.15
CA GLY A 206 3.73 -11.16 -15.92
C GLY A 206 4.57 -12.16 -15.12
N LEU A 207 4.44 -13.44 -15.46
CA LEU A 207 5.13 -14.50 -14.73
C LEU A 207 6.66 -14.38 -14.77
N ASP A 208 7.21 -13.91 -15.87
CA ASP A 208 8.64 -13.63 -16.07
C ASP A 208 9.17 -12.49 -15.18
N ALA A 209 8.32 -11.52 -14.86
CA ALA A 209 8.64 -10.40 -13.99
C ALA A 209 8.32 -10.66 -12.51
N LEU A 210 7.69 -11.79 -12.18
CA LEU A 210 7.18 -12.05 -10.83
C LEU A 210 8.30 -12.10 -9.79
N ARG A 211 9.33 -12.93 -9.99
CA ARG A 211 10.43 -13.11 -9.04
C ARG A 211 11.21 -11.81 -8.78
N PRO A 212 11.62 -11.03 -9.79
CA PRO A 212 12.24 -9.72 -9.55
C PRO A 212 11.33 -8.73 -8.81
N THR A 213 10.03 -8.74 -9.09
CA THR A 213 9.06 -7.85 -8.41
C THR A 213 8.88 -8.25 -6.94
N LEU A 214 8.73 -9.55 -6.65
CA LEU A 214 8.69 -10.06 -5.28
C LEU A 214 9.98 -9.72 -4.51
N ASN A 215 11.15 -9.87 -5.16
CA ASN A 215 12.41 -9.52 -4.53
C ASN A 215 12.46 -8.04 -4.13
N ARG A 216 12.08 -7.12 -5.02
CA ARG A 216 12.05 -5.68 -4.68
C ARG A 216 11.14 -5.38 -3.50
N ALA A 217 9.94 -5.96 -3.47
CA ALA A 217 9.03 -5.80 -2.34
C ALA A 217 9.64 -6.34 -1.04
N LEU A 218 10.18 -7.54 -1.07
CA LEU A 218 10.80 -8.18 0.10
C LEU A 218 12.08 -7.46 0.56
N THR A 219 12.85 -6.87 -0.37
CA THR A 219 14.00 -6.02 -0.02
C THR A 219 13.58 -4.85 0.86
N VAL A 220 12.48 -4.17 0.53
CA VAL A 220 11.97 -3.08 1.37
C VAL A 220 11.40 -3.61 2.69
N ILE A 221 10.61 -4.70 2.64
CA ILE A 221 9.85 -5.17 3.80
C ILE A 221 10.73 -5.90 4.81
N SER A 222 11.69 -6.71 4.36
CA SER A 222 12.35 -7.72 5.20
C SER A 222 13.84 -7.50 5.40
N ASP A 223 14.52 -6.74 4.54
CA ASP A 223 15.96 -6.55 4.67
C ASP A 223 16.28 -5.49 5.74
N GLN A 224 17.40 -5.69 6.42
CA GLN A 224 17.85 -4.75 7.44
C GLN A 224 17.99 -3.34 6.85
N PRO A 225 17.68 -2.30 7.62
CA PRO A 225 17.96 -0.93 7.24
C PRO A 225 19.45 -0.72 6.99
N GLY A 226 19.79 0.11 6.01
CA GLY A 226 21.15 0.59 5.81
C GLY A 226 21.58 1.60 6.89
N GLU A 227 22.84 1.96 6.88
CA GLU A 227 23.29 3.12 7.65
C GLU A 227 22.67 4.40 7.10
N PRO A 228 22.27 5.35 7.96
CA PRO A 228 21.70 6.60 7.49
C PRO A 228 22.78 7.45 6.80
N PRO A 229 22.39 8.25 5.80
CA PRO A 229 23.31 9.24 5.22
C PRO A 229 23.69 10.29 6.27
N ASP A 230 24.76 11.03 6.00
CA ASP A 230 25.15 12.18 6.81
C ASP A 230 24.00 13.19 6.89
N ALA A 231 23.92 13.90 8.01
CA ALA A 231 22.95 14.98 8.17
C ALA A 231 23.19 16.08 7.13
N LEU A 232 22.10 16.72 6.71
CA LEU A 232 22.23 17.91 5.87
C LEU A 232 23.00 19.00 6.61
N PRO A 233 23.79 19.82 5.90
CA PRO A 233 24.43 21.00 6.51
C PRO A 233 23.40 21.89 7.17
N ASP A 234 23.75 22.46 8.31
CA ASP A 234 22.95 23.50 8.96
C ASP A 234 23.15 24.83 8.23
N GLU A 235 22.24 25.11 7.31
CA GLU A 235 22.29 26.31 6.47
C GLU A 235 21.15 27.26 6.83
N SER A 236 21.42 28.54 6.80
CA SER A 236 20.40 29.56 7.01
C SER A 236 19.44 29.60 5.81
N ILE A 237 18.16 29.35 6.06
CA ILE A 237 17.12 29.45 5.03
C ILE A 237 16.81 30.93 4.75
N PRO A 238 16.84 31.38 3.49
CA PRO A 238 16.46 32.73 3.13
C PRO A 238 15.04 33.10 3.62
N ASP A 239 14.90 34.25 4.21
CA ASP A 239 13.62 34.79 4.64
C ASP A 239 12.90 35.43 3.46
N VAL A 240 12.05 34.64 2.77
CA VAL A 240 11.26 35.11 1.62
C VAL A 240 9.81 35.41 2.03
N PRO A 241 9.13 36.39 1.38
CA PRO A 241 7.71 36.64 1.61
C PRO A 241 6.84 35.40 1.44
N ALA A 242 5.80 35.27 2.28
CA ALA A 242 4.93 34.10 2.24
C ALA A 242 4.29 33.88 0.85
N TRP A 243 3.92 34.97 0.19
CA TRP A 243 3.32 34.88 -1.15
C TRP A 243 4.28 34.37 -2.22
N GLU A 244 5.55 34.69 -2.14
CA GLU A 244 6.58 34.15 -3.03
C GLU A 244 6.70 32.63 -2.88
N SER A 245 6.68 32.11 -1.65
CA SER A 245 6.65 30.67 -1.40
C SER A 245 5.39 30.01 -1.95
N VAL A 246 4.22 30.66 -1.81
CA VAL A 246 2.98 30.15 -2.39
C VAL A 246 3.06 30.06 -3.90
N ILE A 247 3.59 31.08 -4.58
CA ILE A 247 3.76 31.11 -6.04
C ILE A 247 4.80 30.04 -6.48
N ALA A 248 5.96 29.97 -5.85
CA ALA A 248 6.99 29.00 -6.12
C ALA A 248 6.45 27.56 -6.00
N SER A 249 5.68 27.30 -4.96
CA SER A 249 5.06 25.97 -4.76
C SER A 249 4.10 25.55 -5.87
N ARG A 250 3.57 26.50 -6.65
CA ARG A 250 2.58 26.27 -7.72
C ARG A 250 3.20 26.10 -9.10
N ARG A 251 4.50 26.23 -9.23
CA ARG A 251 5.17 26.04 -10.53
C ARG A 251 4.80 24.67 -11.12
N PRO A 252 4.41 24.59 -12.41
CA PRO A 252 4.00 23.32 -13.03
C PRO A 252 5.12 22.29 -13.12
N ASP A 253 6.39 22.75 -13.23
CA ASP A 253 7.60 21.96 -13.35
C ASP A 253 8.23 21.57 -11.98
N ARG A 254 7.60 21.99 -10.88
CA ARG A 254 8.08 21.64 -9.54
C ARG A 254 7.96 20.14 -9.28
N PRO A 255 9.03 19.50 -8.75
CA PRO A 255 9.03 18.06 -8.50
C PRO A 255 8.01 17.68 -7.41
N GLY A 256 7.15 16.71 -7.71
CA GLY A 256 6.19 16.10 -6.78
C GLY A 256 6.68 14.76 -6.23
N VAL A 257 5.79 14.02 -5.57
CA VAL A 257 6.10 12.72 -4.97
C VAL A 257 6.67 11.70 -5.97
N SER A 258 6.23 11.73 -7.22
CA SER A 258 6.76 10.84 -8.26
C SER A 258 8.25 11.10 -8.57
N TRP A 259 8.70 12.36 -8.50
CA TRP A 259 10.11 12.72 -8.60
C TRP A 259 10.90 12.25 -7.39
N LEU A 260 10.38 12.47 -6.17
CA LEU A 260 10.99 11.98 -4.95
C LEU A 260 11.21 10.47 -5.00
N LEU A 261 10.19 9.71 -5.41
CA LEU A 261 10.29 8.26 -5.55
C LEU A 261 11.28 7.83 -6.64
N ARG A 262 11.38 8.58 -7.75
CA ARG A 262 12.25 8.23 -8.87
C ARG A 262 13.71 8.55 -8.62
N GLU A 263 14.01 9.72 -8.07
CA GLU A 263 15.36 10.25 -7.95
C GLU A 263 15.93 10.14 -6.53
N GLY A 264 15.05 10.12 -5.51
CA GLY A 264 15.43 10.08 -4.10
C GLY A 264 15.33 8.69 -3.45
N ALA A 265 14.65 7.74 -4.07
CA ALA A 265 14.43 6.43 -3.45
C ALA A 265 15.02 5.29 -4.28
N THR A 266 15.40 4.20 -3.58
CA THR A 266 15.78 2.91 -4.18
C THR A 266 14.72 1.84 -3.89
N ASP A 267 14.82 0.70 -4.56
CA ASP A 267 13.98 -0.50 -4.35
C ASP A 267 12.46 -0.20 -4.33
N ARG A 268 12.06 0.80 -5.10
CA ARG A 268 10.67 1.25 -5.13
C ARG A 268 9.74 0.25 -5.79
N VAL A 269 8.61 0.03 -5.16
CA VAL A 269 7.47 -0.73 -5.69
C VAL A 269 6.22 0.13 -5.58
N LEU A 270 5.69 0.55 -6.72
CA LEU A 270 4.42 1.28 -6.74
C LEU A 270 3.29 0.29 -6.45
N LEU A 271 2.47 0.62 -5.49
CA LEU A 271 1.27 -0.11 -5.10
C LEU A 271 0.11 0.77 -5.54
N SER A 272 -0.31 0.60 -6.76
CA SER A 272 -1.41 1.44 -7.20
C SER A 272 -2.73 0.76 -6.98
N GLY A 273 -3.38 1.10 -5.90
CA GLY A 273 -4.81 1.06 -5.84
C GLY A 273 -5.37 2.37 -6.38
N THR A 274 -4.92 2.82 -7.51
CA THR A 274 -5.47 4.02 -8.11
C THR A 274 -6.85 3.72 -8.67
N HIS A 275 -7.86 3.77 -7.82
CA HIS A 275 -9.19 4.08 -8.27
C HIS A 275 -9.10 5.30 -9.18
N GLY A 276 -9.89 5.37 -10.23
CA GLY A 276 -9.87 6.51 -11.16
C GLY A 276 -9.87 7.87 -10.44
N ASP A 277 -10.54 7.95 -9.28
CA ASP A 277 -10.61 9.14 -8.42
C ASP A 277 -9.44 9.25 -7.42
N ALA A 278 -8.65 8.21 -7.23
CA ALA A 278 -7.45 8.21 -6.38
C ALA A 278 -6.15 8.52 -7.14
N ALA A 279 -6.23 8.91 -8.41
CA ALA A 279 -5.06 9.31 -9.22
C ALA A 279 -4.24 10.46 -8.59
N THR A 280 -4.82 11.17 -7.62
CA THR A 280 -4.14 12.21 -6.82
C THR A 280 -3.34 11.67 -5.63
N THR A 281 -3.26 10.35 -5.45
CA THR A 281 -2.49 9.72 -4.37
C THR A 281 -1.57 8.63 -4.92
N ALA A 282 -0.31 8.65 -4.50
CA ALA A 282 0.64 7.56 -4.71
C ALA A 282 0.78 6.73 -3.44
N LEU A 283 0.76 5.41 -3.56
CA LEU A 283 1.17 4.48 -2.52
C LEU A 283 2.35 3.66 -3.03
N ALA A 284 3.41 3.55 -2.24
CA ALA A 284 4.59 2.80 -2.62
C ALA A 284 5.30 2.17 -1.42
N LEU A 285 6.09 1.14 -1.69
CA LEU A 285 7.22 0.74 -0.85
C LEU A 285 8.49 1.36 -1.43
N ALA A 286 9.39 1.86 -0.59
CA ALA A 286 10.64 2.45 -1.05
C ALA A 286 11.70 2.44 0.06
N ARG A 287 12.97 2.66 -0.33
CA ARG A 287 14.07 2.96 0.60
C ARG A 287 14.61 4.34 0.32
N PHE A 288 14.75 5.13 1.36
CA PHE A 288 15.42 6.43 1.35
C PHE A 288 16.76 6.30 2.06
N GLY A 289 17.87 6.49 1.37
CA GLY A 289 19.20 6.30 1.96
C GLY A 289 19.34 4.97 2.71
N GLY A 290 18.80 3.89 2.16
CA GLY A 290 18.77 2.56 2.78
C GLY A 290 17.70 2.33 3.85
N GLN A 291 16.95 3.35 4.28
CA GLN A 291 15.88 3.21 5.27
C GLN A 291 14.57 2.81 4.60
N PRO A 292 13.93 1.70 5.02
CA PRO A 292 12.68 1.24 4.42
C PRO A 292 11.49 2.08 4.86
N ALA A 293 10.52 2.28 3.97
CA ALA A 293 9.28 2.98 4.28
C ALA A 293 8.11 2.55 3.39
N VAL A 294 6.91 2.67 3.93
CA VAL A 294 5.69 2.86 3.15
C VAL A 294 5.57 4.34 2.84
N VAL A 295 5.29 4.69 1.61
CA VAL A 295 5.14 6.08 1.16
C VAL A 295 3.71 6.31 0.70
N VAL A 296 3.06 7.30 1.27
CA VAL A 296 1.77 7.82 0.81
C VAL A 296 1.98 9.27 0.39
N GLY A 297 1.72 9.61 -0.85
CA GLY A 297 1.97 10.95 -1.33
C GLY A 297 0.84 11.51 -2.19
N GLN A 298 0.50 12.77 -1.97
CA GLN A 298 -0.41 13.49 -2.85
C GLN A 298 0.31 13.84 -4.15
N GLN A 299 -0.32 13.50 -5.26
CA GLN A 299 0.22 13.73 -6.59
C GLN A 299 -0.38 14.97 -7.21
N ARG A 300 0.47 15.75 -7.88
CA ARG A 300 0.02 16.84 -8.73
C ARG A 300 -0.58 16.29 -10.01
N VAL A 301 -1.87 16.47 -10.16
CA VAL A 301 -2.61 16.19 -11.39
C VAL A 301 -3.25 17.48 -11.81
N VAL A 302 -3.17 17.84 -13.08
CA VAL A 302 -3.80 19.07 -13.61
C VAL A 302 -5.30 19.01 -13.31
N GLY A 303 -5.80 20.01 -12.57
CA GLY A 303 -7.19 20.05 -12.10
C GLY A 303 -7.53 19.02 -11.03
N GLY A 304 -6.53 18.23 -10.55
CA GLY A 304 -6.73 17.21 -9.54
C GLY A 304 -6.93 17.81 -8.15
N VAL A 305 -7.95 17.32 -7.47
CA VAL A 305 -8.28 17.63 -6.08
C VAL A 305 -8.39 16.34 -5.28
N VAL A 306 -8.18 16.39 -3.98
CA VAL A 306 -8.20 15.19 -3.14
C VAL A 306 -9.64 14.87 -2.72
N GLY A 307 -10.13 13.74 -3.20
CA GLY A 307 -11.44 13.19 -2.85
C GLY A 307 -11.37 12.06 -1.81
N PRO A 308 -12.53 11.48 -1.44
CA PRO A 308 -12.63 10.41 -0.45
C PRO A 308 -11.81 9.17 -0.81
N ALA A 309 -11.75 8.78 -2.08
CA ALA A 309 -11.00 7.62 -2.55
C ALA A 309 -9.49 7.77 -2.28
N ALA A 310 -8.94 8.97 -2.48
CA ALA A 310 -7.54 9.27 -2.19
C ALA A 310 -7.21 9.14 -0.69
N LEU A 311 -8.12 9.55 0.18
CA LEU A 311 -7.97 9.42 1.63
C LEU A 311 -8.11 7.96 2.10
N ARG A 312 -8.98 7.16 1.48
CA ARG A 312 -9.05 5.71 1.73
C ARG A 312 -7.73 5.03 1.35
N GLU A 313 -7.11 5.45 0.24
CA GLU A 313 -5.79 4.94 -0.14
C GLU A 313 -4.70 5.36 0.86
N ALA A 314 -4.75 6.58 1.39
CA ALA A 314 -3.85 7.00 2.46
C ALA A 314 -4.01 6.12 3.72
N ARG A 315 -5.23 5.83 4.13
CA ARG A 315 -5.51 4.91 5.25
C ARG A 315 -5.02 3.49 4.99
N ARG A 316 -5.14 3.02 3.75
CA ARG A 316 -4.55 1.75 3.34
C ARG A 316 -3.03 1.74 3.53
N GLY A 317 -2.35 2.82 3.17
CA GLY A 317 -0.92 3.00 3.43
C GLY A 317 -0.58 2.97 4.93
N MET A 318 -1.39 3.62 5.77
CA MET A 318 -1.25 3.57 7.23
C MET A 318 -1.39 2.12 7.75
N ALA A 319 -2.41 1.40 7.30
CA ALA A 319 -2.63 0.00 7.67
C ALA A 319 -1.50 -0.92 7.21
N LEU A 320 -0.94 -0.68 6.02
CA LEU A 320 0.21 -1.42 5.48
C LEU A 320 1.46 -1.16 6.33
N ALA A 321 1.75 0.09 6.67
CA ALA A 321 2.86 0.46 7.53
C ALA A 321 2.76 -0.21 8.91
N ALA A 322 1.61 -0.12 9.55
CA ALA A 322 1.35 -0.77 10.84
C ALA A 322 1.46 -2.30 10.76
N GLY A 323 0.85 -2.90 9.74
CA GLY A 323 0.85 -4.36 9.53
C GLY A 323 2.24 -4.94 9.35
N LEU A 324 3.10 -4.25 8.64
CA LEU A 324 4.49 -4.66 8.37
C LEU A 324 5.52 -4.06 9.33
N ARG A 325 5.11 -3.21 10.27
CA ARG A 325 6.00 -2.43 11.16
C ARG A 325 7.04 -1.62 10.38
N LEU A 326 6.63 -1.05 9.26
CA LEU A 326 7.47 -0.16 8.47
C LEU A 326 7.22 1.31 8.86
N PRO A 327 8.23 2.16 8.80
CA PRO A 327 8.03 3.60 8.84
C PRO A 327 7.06 4.06 7.75
N LEU A 328 6.29 5.10 8.06
CA LEU A 328 5.38 5.75 7.11
C LEU A 328 5.89 7.14 6.75
N VAL A 329 6.05 7.40 5.46
CA VAL A 329 6.35 8.72 4.91
C VAL A 329 5.11 9.25 4.21
N LEU A 330 4.66 10.42 4.63
CA LEU A 330 3.49 11.10 4.08
C LEU A 330 3.98 12.34 3.33
N VAL A 331 3.63 12.47 2.05
CA VAL A 331 4.05 13.61 1.23
C VAL A 331 2.82 14.45 0.89
N ILE A 332 2.82 15.70 1.35
CA ILE A 332 1.72 16.64 1.22
C ILE A 332 2.00 17.61 0.08
N ASP A 333 1.17 17.58 -0.95
CA ASP A 333 1.21 18.54 -2.07
C ASP A 333 -0.15 18.60 -2.75
N THR A 334 -1.07 19.37 -2.18
CA THR A 334 -2.46 19.48 -2.66
C THR A 334 -2.96 20.92 -2.65
N ALA A 335 -3.66 21.29 -3.72
CA ALA A 335 -4.39 22.55 -3.81
C ALA A 335 -5.67 22.59 -2.95
N GLY A 336 -6.12 21.44 -2.47
CA GLY A 336 -7.27 21.35 -1.56
C GLY A 336 -8.19 20.16 -1.82
N PRO A 337 -9.33 20.13 -1.13
CA PRO A 337 -10.32 19.06 -1.26
C PRO A 337 -11.13 19.17 -2.54
N ALA A 338 -11.71 18.05 -2.96
CA ALA A 338 -12.78 18.03 -3.95
C ALA A 338 -14.05 18.69 -3.36
N LEU A 339 -14.43 19.81 -3.96
CA LEU A 339 -15.62 20.55 -3.55
C LEU A 339 -16.78 20.20 -4.51
N SER A 340 -17.35 19.02 -4.35
CA SER A 340 -18.44 18.53 -5.20
C SER A 340 -19.50 17.78 -4.39
N ALA A 341 -20.69 17.65 -4.97
CA ALA A 341 -21.78 16.88 -4.37
C ALA A 341 -21.38 15.40 -4.18
N GLU A 342 -20.66 14.84 -5.15
CA GLU A 342 -20.18 13.46 -5.11
C GLU A 342 -19.20 13.25 -3.93
N ALA A 343 -18.26 14.17 -3.72
CA ALA A 343 -17.32 14.09 -2.62
C ALA A 343 -18.02 14.17 -1.25
N GLU A 344 -19.01 15.03 -1.12
CA GLU A 344 -19.84 15.11 0.10
C GLU A 344 -20.64 13.84 0.34
N GLN A 345 -21.29 13.30 -0.69
CA GLN A 345 -22.07 12.06 -0.62
C GLN A 345 -21.19 10.85 -0.33
N ASP A 346 -19.97 10.82 -0.84
CA ASP A 346 -18.95 9.78 -0.59
C ASP A 346 -18.25 9.93 0.76
N GLY A 347 -18.60 10.95 1.55
CA GLY A 347 -18.20 11.14 2.93
C GLY A 347 -16.80 11.69 3.13
N LEU A 348 -16.39 12.69 2.35
CA LEU A 348 -15.07 13.34 2.41
C LEU A 348 -14.68 13.75 3.85
N ALA A 349 -15.57 14.41 4.57
CA ALA A 349 -15.31 14.85 5.95
C ALA A 349 -15.03 13.66 6.88
N GLY A 350 -15.78 12.56 6.72
CA GLY A 350 -15.58 11.33 7.48
C GLY A 350 -14.23 10.68 7.19
N GLU A 351 -13.77 10.69 5.94
CA GLU A 351 -12.45 10.14 5.58
C GLU A 351 -11.30 11.01 6.13
N ILE A 352 -11.43 12.33 6.12
CA ILE A 352 -10.47 13.25 6.77
C ILE A 352 -10.37 12.93 8.27
N ALA A 353 -11.49 12.81 8.96
CA ALA A 353 -11.54 12.51 10.39
C ALA A 353 -10.89 11.14 10.71
N ARG A 354 -11.15 10.13 9.89
CA ARG A 354 -10.54 8.80 10.07
C ARG A 354 -9.02 8.84 9.82
N CYS A 355 -8.55 9.53 8.79
CA CYS A 355 -7.13 9.72 8.56
C CYS A 355 -6.44 10.36 9.78
N LEU A 356 -7.00 11.45 10.32
CA LEU A 356 -6.47 12.11 11.50
C LEU A 356 -6.40 11.16 12.70
N SER A 357 -7.48 10.45 12.97
CA SER A 357 -7.59 9.52 14.09
C SER A 357 -6.61 8.35 13.97
N GLU A 358 -6.54 7.72 12.80
CA GLU A 358 -5.66 6.57 12.57
C GLU A 358 -4.19 6.99 12.57
N LEU A 359 -3.85 8.12 11.94
CA LEU A 359 -2.47 8.58 11.83
C LEU A 359 -1.89 9.03 13.17
N VAL A 360 -2.64 9.78 13.96
CA VAL A 360 -2.16 10.24 15.27
C VAL A 360 -1.90 9.08 16.24
N MET A 361 -2.60 7.97 16.05
CA MET A 361 -2.49 6.74 16.87
C MET A 361 -1.57 5.67 16.29
N LEU A 362 -0.95 5.91 15.13
CA LEU A 362 -0.15 4.91 14.43
C LEU A 362 1.10 4.51 15.22
N ASP A 363 1.31 3.21 15.43
CA ASP A 363 2.43 2.67 16.23
C ASP A 363 3.69 2.39 15.39
N THR A 364 3.94 3.12 14.33
CA THR A 364 5.18 3.05 13.55
C THR A 364 5.80 4.43 13.45
N PRO A 365 7.11 4.55 13.18
CA PRO A 365 7.72 5.84 12.89
C PRO A 365 7.00 6.55 11.75
N THR A 366 6.68 7.83 11.92
CA THR A 366 5.96 8.62 10.93
C THR A 366 6.69 9.91 10.62
N VAL A 367 6.89 10.19 9.33
CA VAL A 367 7.49 11.41 8.81
C VAL A 367 6.54 12.04 7.80
N SER A 368 6.04 13.24 8.09
CA SER A 368 5.28 14.04 7.13
C SER A 368 6.19 15.04 6.45
N VAL A 369 5.95 15.27 5.16
CA VAL A 369 6.72 16.18 4.31
C VAL A 369 5.77 17.15 3.62
N LEU A 370 5.82 18.41 3.97
CA LEU A 370 5.20 19.51 3.22
C LEU A 370 6.06 19.81 2.00
N LEU A 371 5.75 19.15 0.87
CA LEU A 371 6.55 19.25 -0.35
C LEU A 371 6.24 20.52 -1.16
N GLY A 372 5.00 20.97 -1.12
CA GLY A 372 4.54 22.15 -1.83
C GLY A 372 3.28 22.73 -1.20
N GLN A 373 2.15 22.66 -1.89
CA GLN A 373 0.89 23.19 -1.39
C GLN A 373 0.31 22.29 -0.29
N GLY A 374 -0.02 22.89 0.84
CA GLY A 374 -0.71 22.21 1.95
C GLY A 374 -2.05 22.89 2.25
N SER A 375 -3.08 22.62 1.45
CA SER A 375 -4.36 23.29 1.55
C SER A 375 -5.47 22.39 2.10
N GLY A 376 -6.13 22.86 3.15
CA GLY A 376 -7.40 22.33 3.65
C GLY A 376 -7.32 20.96 4.34
N GLY A 377 -8.48 20.34 4.49
CA GLY A 377 -8.65 19.07 5.20
C GLY A 377 -7.79 17.93 4.70
N PRO A 378 -7.62 17.72 3.39
CA PRO A 378 -6.75 16.65 2.87
C PRO A 378 -5.27 16.83 3.20
N ALA A 379 -4.77 18.07 3.28
CA ALA A 379 -3.42 18.33 3.77
C ALA A 379 -3.34 18.04 5.27
N LEU A 380 -4.28 18.56 6.06
CA LEU A 380 -4.38 18.33 7.50
C LEU A 380 -4.42 16.83 7.84
N ALA A 381 -5.14 16.03 7.06
CA ALA A 381 -5.28 14.58 7.25
C ALA A 381 -3.95 13.80 7.19
N MET A 382 -2.89 14.39 6.63
CA MET A 382 -1.56 13.78 6.49
C MET A 382 -0.48 14.48 7.31
N VAL A 383 -0.82 15.51 8.09
CA VAL A 383 0.14 16.25 8.95
C VAL A 383 0.55 15.48 10.20
N PRO A 384 -0.36 14.79 10.94
CA PRO A 384 0.04 14.17 12.19
C PRO A 384 1.17 13.16 12.02
N ALA A 385 2.33 13.48 12.57
CA ALA A 385 3.52 12.64 12.46
C ALA A 385 4.44 12.84 13.67
N ASP A 386 5.41 11.91 13.84
CA ASP A 386 6.48 12.07 14.82
C ASP A 386 7.41 13.22 14.43
N ARG A 387 7.68 13.34 13.12
CA ARG A 387 8.49 14.44 12.55
C ARG A 387 7.79 15.02 11.32
N VAL A 388 7.84 16.33 11.19
CA VAL A 388 7.31 17.07 10.05
C VAL A 388 8.42 17.86 9.39
N LEU A 389 8.75 17.52 8.16
CA LEU A 389 9.67 18.25 7.30
C LEU A 389 8.88 19.18 6.38
N ALA A 390 9.48 20.29 5.99
CA ALA A 390 8.95 21.14 4.93
C ALA A 390 10.02 21.43 3.89
N ALA A 391 9.67 21.39 2.61
CA ALA A 391 10.43 22.08 1.58
C ALA A 391 10.46 23.60 1.88
N GLN A 392 11.49 24.32 1.48
CA GLN A 392 11.60 25.76 1.75
C GLN A 392 10.35 26.54 1.34
N HIS A 393 9.79 26.23 0.16
CA HIS A 393 8.57 26.85 -0.36
C HIS A 393 7.30 26.04 -0.07
N GLY A 394 7.36 25.05 0.84
CA GLY A 394 6.18 24.38 1.36
C GLY A 394 5.38 25.29 2.28
N TRP A 395 4.06 25.16 2.25
CA TRP A 395 3.16 25.94 3.10
C TRP A 395 1.95 25.13 3.55
N LEU A 396 1.30 25.58 4.63
CA LEU A 396 0.11 24.92 5.18
C LEU A 396 -0.92 25.98 5.58
N ALA A 397 -2.15 25.82 5.10
CA ALA A 397 -3.28 26.72 5.44
C ALA A 397 -4.63 25.97 5.41
N PRO A 398 -5.63 26.47 6.16
CA PRO A 398 -6.99 25.90 6.13
C PRO A 398 -7.66 25.98 4.77
N LEU A 399 -7.31 26.98 3.97
CA LEU A 399 -7.78 27.26 2.62
C LEU A 399 -6.66 27.85 1.79
N PRO A 400 -6.70 27.81 0.45
CA PRO A 400 -5.83 28.62 -0.37
C PRO A 400 -5.96 30.11 0.03
N PRO A 401 -4.88 30.90 0.03
CA PRO A 401 -4.91 32.30 0.47
C PRO A 401 -5.96 33.15 -0.27
N GLU A 402 -6.23 32.86 -1.54
CA GLU A 402 -7.29 33.52 -2.31
C GLU A 402 -8.69 33.18 -1.76
N GLY A 403 -8.91 31.94 -1.35
CA GLY A 403 -10.15 31.52 -0.70
C GLY A 403 -10.34 32.20 0.66
N ALA A 404 -9.27 32.32 1.43
CA ALA A 404 -9.28 33.06 2.68
C ALA A 404 -9.58 34.56 2.45
N SER A 405 -8.98 35.17 1.42
CA SER A 405 -9.26 36.56 1.01
C SER A 405 -10.73 36.75 0.63
N ALA A 406 -11.28 35.84 -0.15
CA ALA A 406 -12.68 35.89 -0.55
C ALA A 406 -13.64 35.84 0.65
N ILE A 407 -13.30 35.11 1.70
CA ILE A 407 -14.10 35.03 2.93
C ILE A 407 -13.99 36.34 3.74
N VAL A 408 -12.77 36.84 3.94
CA VAL A 408 -12.50 37.99 4.83
C VAL A 408 -12.80 39.32 4.15
N PHE A 409 -12.33 39.48 2.91
CA PHE A 409 -12.40 40.77 2.19
C PHE A 409 -13.42 40.79 1.04
N ARG A 410 -13.96 39.63 0.65
CA ARG A 410 -14.86 39.42 -0.48
C ARG A 410 -14.23 39.71 -1.85
N ASP A 411 -12.90 39.59 -1.91
CA ASP A 411 -12.07 39.64 -3.13
C ASP A 411 -10.91 38.66 -3.02
N THR A 412 -10.07 38.59 -4.02
CA THR A 412 -8.88 37.73 -4.02
C THR A 412 -7.55 38.52 -3.92
N ASP A 413 -7.63 39.84 -3.90
CA ASP A 413 -6.47 40.74 -4.02
C ASP A 413 -5.64 40.79 -2.73
N HIS A 414 -6.23 40.45 -1.58
CA HIS A 414 -5.60 40.45 -0.27
C HIS A 414 -4.97 39.07 0.07
N ALA A 415 -4.90 38.14 -0.89
CA ALA A 415 -4.29 36.81 -0.67
C ALA A 415 -2.83 36.90 -0.18
N PRO A 416 -1.94 37.78 -0.71
CA PRO A 416 -0.58 37.93 -0.20
C PRO A 416 -0.53 38.39 1.25
N GLU A 417 -1.38 39.34 1.63
CA GLU A 417 -1.49 39.87 2.98
C GLU A 417 -1.93 38.79 3.97
N LEU A 418 -2.95 38.03 3.62
CA LEU A 418 -3.45 36.93 4.44
C LEU A 418 -2.44 35.79 4.57
N ALA A 419 -1.73 35.43 3.51
CA ALA A 419 -0.68 34.43 3.57
C ALA A 419 0.39 34.82 4.60
N ALA A 420 0.79 36.08 4.63
CA ALA A 420 1.73 36.59 5.63
C ALA A 420 1.13 36.61 7.05
N ALA A 421 -0.09 37.13 7.19
CA ALA A 421 -0.75 37.28 8.49
C ALA A 421 -1.09 35.93 9.15
N GLN A 422 -1.43 34.93 8.35
CA GLN A 422 -1.75 33.58 8.83
C GLN A 422 -0.52 32.70 9.11
N GLY A 423 0.70 33.15 8.75
CA GLY A 423 1.92 32.41 9.02
C GLY A 423 1.98 31.05 8.31
N VAL A 424 1.66 31.02 7.01
CA VAL A 424 1.46 29.77 6.26
C VAL A 424 2.75 29.12 5.78
N ARG A 425 3.84 29.87 5.62
CA ARG A 425 5.11 29.41 5.04
C ARG A 425 5.93 28.53 6.00
N SER A 426 6.85 27.74 5.46
CA SER A 426 7.69 26.80 6.22
C SER A 426 8.41 27.45 7.40
N ALA A 427 8.96 28.66 7.25
CA ALA A 427 9.63 29.38 8.33
C ALA A 427 8.70 29.74 9.50
N ASP A 428 7.46 30.13 9.23
CA ASP A 428 6.47 30.41 10.26
C ASP A 428 6.00 29.12 10.95
N LEU A 429 5.82 28.06 10.19
CA LEU A 429 5.45 26.73 10.71
C LEU A 429 6.55 26.15 11.60
N LEU A 430 7.84 26.37 11.26
CA LEU A 430 8.98 25.98 12.08
C LEU A 430 8.98 26.76 13.42
N ARG A 431 8.79 28.08 13.36
CA ARG A 431 8.72 28.95 14.54
C ARG A 431 7.57 28.55 15.49
N ASN A 432 6.47 28.10 14.92
CA ASN A 432 5.28 27.66 15.68
C ASN A 432 5.34 26.19 16.13
N GLY A 433 6.45 25.47 15.88
CA GLY A 433 6.62 24.08 16.28
C GLY A 433 5.75 23.07 15.49
N ILE A 434 5.18 23.49 14.34
CA ILE A 434 4.40 22.64 13.44
C ILE A 434 5.33 21.82 12.55
N VAL A 435 6.42 22.42 12.08
CA VAL A 435 7.48 21.79 11.29
C VAL A 435 8.73 21.65 12.16
N ASP A 436 9.49 20.58 11.98
CA ASP A 436 10.72 20.29 12.73
C ASP A 436 12.00 20.71 12.00
N ALA A 437 11.97 20.66 10.67
CA ALA A 437 13.10 21.07 9.84
C ALA A 437 12.63 21.50 8.46
N ILE A 438 13.41 22.41 7.86
CA ILE A 438 13.19 22.90 6.49
C ILE A 438 14.29 22.34 5.60
N VAL A 439 13.91 21.76 4.48
CA VAL A 439 14.83 21.31 3.43
C VAL A 439 15.02 22.46 2.44
N PRO A 440 16.24 22.99 2.29
CA PRO A 440 16.50 24.14 1.43
C PRO A 440 16.30 23.87 -0.05
N GLU A 441 16.02 24.92 -0.80
CA GLU A 441 15.87 24.93 -2.26
C GLU A 441 16.80 25.99 -2.87
N TYR A 442 17.37 25.74 -4.07
CA TYR A 442 18.40 26.60 -4.68
C TYR A 442 18.10 26.99 -6.15
N PRO A 443 17.40 28.09 -6.39
CA PRO A 443 16.54 28.84 -5.46
C PRO A 443 15.16 28.22 -5.29
N ASP A 444 14.77 27.30 -6.18
CA ASP A 444 13.50 26.61 -6.22
C ASP A 444 13.72 25.14 -6.60
N ALA A 445 12.99 24.23 -6.02
CA ALA A 445 13.06 22.81 -6.33
C ALA A 445 12.84 22.51 -7.84
N ALA A 446 12.08 23.34 -8.56
CA ALA A 446 11.89 23.20 -9.99
C ALA A 446 13.15 23.48 -10.81
N ASP A 447 14.10 24.27 -10.28
CA ASP A 447 15.36 24.60 -10.95
C ASP A 447 16.43 23.53 -10.70
N GLU A 448 16.25 22.69 -9.69
CA GLU A 448 17.17 21.60 -9.30
C GLU A 448 16.45 20.29 -8.93
N PRO A 449 15.52 19.77 -9.72
CA PRO A 449 14.56 18.74 -9.30
C PRO A 449 15.23 17.45 -8.82
N VAL A 450 16.35 17.05 -9.41
CA VAL A 450 17.09 15.84 -9.02
C VAL A 450 17.83 16.05 -7.71
N GLU A 451 18.57 17.14 -7.58
CA GLU A 451 19.36 17.42 -6.38
C GLU A 451 18.46 17.72 -5.17
N PHE A 452 17.34 18.41 -5.40
CA PHE A 452 16.34 18.62 -4.37
C PHE A 452 15.72 17.28 -3.90
N ALA A 453 15.34 16.38 -4.81
CA ALA A 453 14.79 15.08 -4.46
C ALA A 453 15.80 14.25 -3.64
N ARG A 454 17.09 14.28 -3.98
CA ARG A 454 18.16 13.61 -3.22
C ARG A 454 18.35 14.21 -1.84
N ARG A 455 18.34 15.53 -1.75
CA ARG A 455 18.46 16.27 -0.46
C ARG A 455 17.27 15.95 0.45
N LEU A 456 16.06 15.96 -0.09
CA LEU A 456 14.86 15.59 0.66
C LEU A 456 14.91 14.12 1.10
N SER A 457 15.37 13.21 0.23
CA SER A 457 15.58 11.79 0.58
C SER A 457 16.56 11.62 1.75
N THR A 458 17.65 12.38 1.76
CA THR A 458 18.63 12.40 2.87
C THR A 458 17.95 12.81 4.19
N ALA A 459 17.16 13.89 4.15
CA ALA A 459 16.43 14.35 5.34
C ALA A 459 15.43 13.29 5.84
N ILE A 460 14.63 12.71 4.95
CA ILE A 460 13.69 11.64 5.29
C ILE A 460 14.40 10.43 5.90
N ALA A 461 15.51 10.00 5.29
CA ALA A 461 16.28 8.84 5.75
C ALA A 461 16.80 9.06 7.17
N ARG A 462 17.29 10.25 7.46
CA ARG A 462 17.81 10.60 8.78
C ARG A 462 16.71 10.57 9.84
N GLU A 463 15.57 11.19 9.56
CA GLU A 463 14.45 11.19 10.50
C GLU A 463 13.89 9.77 10.74
N ILE A 464 13.80 8.93 9.71
CA ILE A 464 13.40 7.54 9.86
C ILE A 464 14.36 6.79 10.77
N HIS A 465 15.68 6.95 10.55
CA HIS A 465 16.70 6.30 11.36
C HIS A 465 16.56 6.70 12.83
N ASP A 466 16.55 8.00 13.10
CA ASP A 466 16.50 8.54 14.46
C ASP A 466 15.22 8.15 15.21
N LEU A 467 14.09 8.07 14.49
CA LEU A 467 12.81 7.62 15.06
C LEU A 467 12.80 6.12 15.36
N ARG A 468 13.49 5.30 14.59
CA ARG A 468 13.56 3.85 14.80
C ARG A 468 14.35 3.49 16.05
N GLU A 469 15.35 4.31 16.42
CA GLU A 469 16.13 4.13 17.65
C GLU A 469 15.34 4.48 18.92
N GLN A 470 14.20 5.18 18.78
CA GLN A 470 13.36 5.57 19.90
C GLN A 470 12.37 4.48 20.30
N PRO A 471 12.14 4.22 21.60
CA PRO A 471 11.05 3.36 22.05
C PRO A 471 9.68 3.83 21.52
N SER A 472 8.83 2.91 21.08
CA SER A 472 7.53 3.24 20.48
C SER A 472 6.62 4.02 21.43
N GLU A 473 6.61 3.69 22.71
CA GLU A 473 5.82 4.41 23.74
C GLU A 473 6.28 5.87 23.89
N GLN A 474 7.59 6.10 23.89
CA GLN A 474 8.16 7.45 23.98
C GLN A 474 7.80 8.29 22.75
N ARG A 475 7.95 7.71 21.56
CA ARG A 475 7.60 8.35 20.29
C ARG A 475 6.12 8.71 20.24
N TYR A 476 5.25 7.78 20.60
CA TYR A 476 3.81 7.98 20.68
C TYR A 476 3.43 9.10 21.66
N ALA A 477 3.96 9.07 22.88
CA ALA A 477 3.71 10.09 23.90
C ALA A 477 4.19 11.48 23.42
N ALA A 478 5.36 11.55 22.79
CA ALA A 478 5.91 12.80 22.24
C ALA A 478 5.01 13.39 21.13
N ARG A 479 4.48 12.52 20.23
CA ARG A 479 3.53 12.93 19.18
C ARG A 479 2.26 13.55 19.78
N LEU A 480 1.63 12.88 20.72
CA LEU A 480 0.42 13.41 21.38
C LEU A 480 0.70 14.73 22.11
N ALA A 481 1.82 14.80 22.84
CA ALA A 481 2.23 16.02 23.57
C ALA A 481 2.50 17.17 22.62
N ARG A 482 3.08 16.92 21.42
CA ARG A 482 3.31 17.92 20.39
C ARG A 482 2.01 18.60 19.98
N TYR A 483 1.05 17.83 19.50
CA TYR A 483 -0.23 18.38 19.00
C TYR A 483 -1.08 18.99 20.12
N ARG A 484 -0.95 18.48 21.35
CA ARG A 484 -1.63 19.06 22.52
C ARG A 484 -1.12 20.46 22.87
N ARG A 485 0.14 20.80 22.56
CA ARG A 485 0.80 22.06 22.92
C ARG A 485 0.72 23.14 21.85
N ILE A 486 0.48 22.79 20.59
CA ILE A 486 0.44 23.78 19.49
C ILE A 486 -0.59 24.88 19.82
N GLY A 487 -0.13 26.15 19.78
CA GLY A 487 -0.94 27.33 20.04
C GLY A 487 -1.21 27.64 21.52
N LEU A 488 -0.72 26.84 22.44
CA LEU A 488 -0.78 27.18 23.87
C LEU A 488 0.34 28.16 24.23
N PRO A 489 0.06 29.17 25.12
CA PRO A 489 1.12 29.98 25.68
C PRO A 489 2.14 29.11 26.42
N GLY A 490 3.42 29.43 26.24
CA GLY A 490 4.54 28.71 26.85
C GLY A 490 4.63 28.88 28.35
#